data_86cb73e068147e872bf82c88f37a87fb
#
_entry.id   86cb73e068147e872bf82c88f37a87fb
#
_cell.length_a   1.000
_cell.length_b   1.000
_cell.length_c   1.000
_cell.angle_alpha   90.00
_cell.angle_beta   90.00
_cell.angle_gamma   90.00
#
_symmetry.space_group_name_H-M   'P 1'
#
loop_
_entity.id
_entity.type
_entity.pdbx_description
1 polymer ?
#
loop_
_entity_poly.entity_id
_entity_poly.type
_entity_poly.pdbx_seq_one_letter_code
_entity_poly.pdbx_strand_id
1 'polypeptide(L)'
;MHPILQHILETLQRFWEQTSPLALWVFGGHYVLFMIFFSMGIIFRGVVSALCYILSFVALFGAPFGVRYATEEQFFKIQTTIEHAAALVYTNAFIAQVKIKNEGRLDIKKCVLRLDVLDPFHNKLQEILSHWLFAKTYIKTFNASLARQQEHTFNWSIDNYPYRKNPFKLSANCY
;
A
#
# COMPACT_ATOMS: atom_id res chain seq x y z
N MET A 1 12.86 11.83 25.29
CA MET A 1 11.98 12.02 24.12
C MET A 1 10.71 11.22 24.36
N HIS A 2 9.51 11.79 24.19
CA HIS A 2 8.27 11.13 24.60
C HIS A 2 8.05 9.88 23.69
N PRO A 3 7.75 8.69 24.22
CA PRO A 3 7.63 7.47 23.43
C PRO A 3 6.59 7.57 22.31
N ILE A 4 5.56 8.38 22.50
CA ILE A 4 4.53 8.67 21.49
C ILE A 4 5.14 9.39 20.27
N LEU A 5 6.05 10.33 20.49
CA LEU A 5 6.68 11.11 19.41
C LEU A 5 7.60 10.24 18.54
N GLN A 6 8.31 9.29 19.15
CA GLN A 6 9.13 8.32 18.43
C GLN A 6 8.26 7.40 17.57
N HIS A 7 7.14 6.94 18.11
CA HIS A 7 6.21 6.07 17.35
C HIS A 7 5.60 6.80 16.14
N ILE A 8 5.24 8.10 16.31
CA ILE A 8 4.73 8.92 15.21
C ILE A 8 5.82 9.12 14.14
N LEU A 9 7.05 9.45 14.53
CA LEU A 9 8.16 9.63 13.59
C LEU A 9 8.48 8.35 12.81
N GLU A 10 8.53 7.21 13.48
CA GLU A 10 8.74 5.91 12.81
C GLU A 10 7.60 5.57 11.85
N THR A 11 6.36 5.88 12.21
CA THR A 11 5.21 5.64 11.35
C THR A 11 5.24 6.54 10.11
N LEU A 12 5.59 7.82 10.28
CA LEU A 12 5.78 8.76 9.18
C LEU A 12 6.93 8.35 8.27
N GLN A 13 8.06 7.95 8.83
CA GLN A 13 9.21 7.49 8.05
C GLN A 13 8.86 6.25 7.22
N ARG A 14 8.17 5.27 7.81
CA ARG A 14 7.68 4.09 7.09
C ARG A 14 6.71 4.47 5.97
N PHE A 15 5.83 5.43 6.22
CA PHE A 15 4.90 5.92 5.19
C PHE A 15 5.67 6.53 4.00
N TRP A 16 6.69 7.37 4.25
CA TRP A 16 7.52 7.95 3.21
C TRP A 16 8.30 6.90 2.41
N GLU A 17 8.86 5.91 3.08
CA GLU A 17 9.60 4.82 2.43
C GLU A 17 8.74 3.90 1.58
N GLN A 18 7.45 3.80 1.88
CA GLN A 18 6.49 2.95 1.16
C GLN A 18 5.72 3.68 0.05
N THR A 19 5.77 5.02 0.05
CA THR A 19 5.03 5.83 -0.91
C THR A 19 5.87 6.09 -2.16
N SER A 20 5.34 5.77 -3.33
CA SER A 20 6.02 6.08 -4.59
C SER A 20 6.06 7.60 -4.83
N PRO A 21 7.15 8.14 -5.41
CA PRO A 21 7.22 9.55 -5.78
C PRO A 21 6.04 10.00 -6.65
N LEU A 22 5.57 9.13 -7.53
CA LEU A 22 4.43 9.38 -8.40
C LEU A 22 3.13 9.58 -7.60
N ALA A 23 2.92 8.81 -6.54
CA ALA A 23 1.76 8.99 -5.66
C ALA A 23 1.75 10.38 -5.01
N LEU A 24 2.92 10.89 -4.63
CA LEU A 24 3.07 12.25 -4.07
C LEU A 24 2.72 13.33 -5.10
N TRP A 25 3.14 13.17 -6.35
CA TRP A 25 2.79 14.11 -7.43
C TRP A 25 1.29 14.10 -7.72
N VAL A 26 0.66 12.93 -7.78
CA VAL A 26 -0.80 12.82 -8.01
C VAL A 26 -1.56 13.44 -6.84
N PHE A 27 -1.16 13.13 -5.60
CA PHE A 27 -1.78 13.71 -4.40
C PHE A 27 -1.62 15.23 -4.37
N GLY A 28 -0.40 15.72 -4.63
CA GLY A 28 -0.11 17.16 -4.73
C GLY A 28 -0.96 17.87 -5.78
N GLY A 29 -1.14 17.26 -6.96
CA GLY A 29 -2.02 17.77 -8.01
C GLY A 29 -3.47 17.91 -7.57
N HIS A 30 -4.02 16.91 -6.87
CA HIS A 30 -5.37 16.98 -6.31
C HIS A 30 -5.50 18.09 -5.26
N TYR A 31 -4.47 18.26 -4.42
CA TYR A 31 -4.45 19.31 -3.41
C TYR A 31 -4.44 20.71 -4.04
N VAL A 32 -3.66 20.91 -5.11
CA VAL A 32 -3.66 22.18 -5.87
C VAL A 32 -5.02 22.43 -6.49
N LEU A 33 -5.65 21.44 -7.10
CA LEU A 33 -7.02 21.57 -7.65
C LEU A 33 -8.03 21.93 -6.54
N PHE A 34 -7.94 21.26 -5.38
CA PHE A 34 -8.75 21.62 -4.22
C PHE A 34 -8.60 23.10 -3.86
N MET A 35 -7.37 23.60 -3.73
CA MET A 35 -7.09 24.99 -3.37
C MET A 35 -7.63 25.99 -4.41
N ILE A 36 -7.50 25.68 -5.71
CA ILE A 36 -8.03 26.52 -6.80
C ILE A 36 -9.56 26.61 -6.71
N PHE A 37 -10.25 25.48 -6.67
CA PHE A 37 -11.71 25.48 -6.62
C PHE A 37 -12.26 26.09 -5.33
N PHE A 38 -11.59 25.84 -4.21
CA PHE A 38 -11.96 26.43 -2.93
C PHE A 38 -11.84 27.96 -2.96
N SER A 39 -10.72 28.49 -3.49
CA SER A 39 -10.51 29.93 -3.63
C SER A 39 -11.52 30.58 -4.59
N MET A 40 -11.82 29.89 -5.70
CA MET A 40 -12.86 30.34 -6.62
C MET A 40 -14.25 30.36 -5.94
N GLY A 41 -14.56 29.40 -5.10
CA GLY A 41 -15.79 29.33 -4.33
C GLY A 41 -15.97 30.55 -3.40
N ILE A 42 -14.89 31.11 -2.87
CA ILE A 42 -14.91 32.33 -2.03
C ILE A 42 -15.16 33.58 -2.88
N ILE A 43 -14.59 33.64 -4.09
CA ILE A 43 -14.67 34.83 -4.96
C ILE A 43 -16.03 34.94 -5.63
N PHE A 44 -16.57 33.81 -6.09
CA PHE A 44 -17.85 33.78 -6.79
C PHE A 44 -19.04 33.79 -5.81
N ARG A 45 -20.24 34.15 -6.31
CA ARG A 45 -21.49 34.17 -5.53
C ARG A 45 -22.56 33.30 -6.20
N GLY A 46 -23.50 32.82 -5.41
CA GLY A 46 -24.65 32.05 -5.90
C GLY A 46 -24.29 30.62 -6.32
N VAL A 47 -24.91 30.14 -7.39
CA VAL A 47 -24.80 28.75 -7.84
C VAL A 47 -23.36 28.37 -8.23
N VAL A 48 -22.61 29.31 -8.82
CA VAL A 48 -21.20 29.07 -9.21
C VAL A 48 -20.34 28.81 -8.00
N SER A 49 -20.52 29.55 -6.92
CA SER A 49 -19.81 29.31 -5.64
C SER A 49 -20.11 27.93 -5.11
N ALA A 50 -21.38 27.50 -5.09
CA ALA A 50 -21.75 26.16 -4.62
C ALA A 50 -21.10 25.05 -5.47
N LEU A 51 -21.08 25.21 -6.80
CA LEU A 51 -20.41 24.25 -7.69
C LEU A 51 -18.90 24.18 -7.43
N CYS A 52 -18.25 25.32 -7.22
CA CYS A 52 -16.82 25.35 -6.89
C CYS A 52 -16.51 24.63 -5.58
N TYR A 53 -17.33 24.78 -4.54
CA TYR A 53 -17.16 24.05 -3.30
C TYR A 53 -17.38 22.53 -3.50
N ILE A 54 -18.41 22.13 -4.25
CA ILE A 54 -18.62 20.70 -4.54
C ILE A 54 -17.41 20.12 -5.27
N LEU A 55 -16.89 20.77 -6.29
CA LEU A 55 -15.71 20.34 -7.02
C LEU A 55 -14.46 20.28 -6.13
N SER A 56 -14.31 21.25 -5.23
CA SER A 56 -13.23 21.26 -4.23
C SER A 56 -13.31 20.01 -3.35
N PHE A 57 -14.47 19.68 -2.79
CA PHE A 57 -14.65 18.47 -1.99
C PHE A 57 -14.40 17.19 -2.80
N VAL A 58 -14.89 17.13 -4.05
CA VAL A 58 -14.62 15.99 -4.94
C VAL A 58 -13.12 15.83 -5.19
N ALA A 59 -12.38 16.93 -5.40
CA ALA A 59 -10.92 16.87 -5.57
C ALA A 59 -10.22 16.37 -4.31
N LEU A 60 -10.63 16.82 -3.12
CA LEU A 60 -10.02 16.42 -1.86
C LEU A 60 -10.29 14.93 -1.55
N PHE A 61 -11.55 14.50 -1.57
CA PHE A 61 -11.93 13.12 -1.25
C PHE A 61 -11.64 12.13 -2.38
N GLY A 62 -11.52 12.61 -3.63
CA GLY A 62 -11.10 11.82 -4.77
C GLY A 62 -9.61 11.52 -4.81
N ALA A 63 -8.78 12.28 -4.07
CA ALA A 63 -7.32 12.13 -4.08
C ALA A 63 -6.84 10.69 -3.78
N PRO A 64 -7.29 9.98 -2.73
CA PRO A 64 -6.85 8.62 -2.48
C PRO A 64 -7.23 7.64 -3.60
N PHE A 65 -8.39 7.82 -4.22
CA PHE A 65 -8.81 7.01 -5.37
C PHE A 65 -7.98 7.31 -6.62
N GLY A 66 -7.70 8.60 -6.88
CA GLY A 66 -6.84 9.03 -7.98
C GLY A 66 -5.41 8.51 -7.84
N VAL A 67 -4.85 8.56 -6.64
CA VAL A 67 -3.52 8.00 -6.34
C VAL A 67 -3.50 6.51 -6.59
N ARG A 68 -4.47 5.77 -6.05
CA ARG A 68 -4.55 4.32 -6.22
C ARG A 68 -4.70 3.93 -7.69
N TYR A 69 -5.61 4.56 -8.42
CA TYR A 69 -5.82 4.31 -9.84
C TYR A 69 -4.56 4.59 -10.66
N ALA A 70 -3.92 5.73 -10.44
CA ALA A 70 -2.70 6.08 -11.16
C ALA A 70 -1.55 5.12 -10.84
N THR A 71 -1.31 4.80 -9.56
CA THR A 71 -0.17 3.97 -9.17
C THR A 71 -0.38 2.49 -9.46
N GLU A 72 -1.50 1.91 -9.00
CA GLU A 72 -1.71 0.47 -9.05
C GLU A 72 -2.26 -0.03 -10.41
N GLU A 73 -3.12 0.76 -11.08
CA GLU A 73 -3.78 0.29 -12.30
C GLU A 73 -3.12 0.76 -13.59
N GLN A 74 -2.46 1.93 -13.59
CA GLN A 74 -1.90 2.52 -14.81
C GLN A 74 -0.38 2.38 -14.91
N PHE A 75 0.36 2.79 -13.89
CA PHE A 75 1.80 2.93 -13.99
C PHE A 75 2.56 1.71 -13.46
N PHE A 76 2.18 1.18 -12.31
CA PHE A 76 2.85 0.06 -11.64
C PHE A 76 1.94 -1.16 -11.50
N LYS A 77 1.18 -1.45 -12.56
CA LYS A 77 0.36 -2.66 -12.58
C LYS A 77 1.25 -3.89 -12.49
N ILE A 78 1.05 -4.69 -11.46
CA ILE A 78 1.78 -5.94 -11.25
C ILE A 78 0.83 -7.13 -11.26
N GLN A 79 1.29 -8.23 -11.84
CA GLN A 79 0.66 -9.53 -11.66
C GLN A 79 1.52 -10.31 -10.66
N THR A 80 0.91 -10.66 -9.52
CA THR A 80 1.58 -11.41 -8.45
C THR A 80 1.06 -12.83 -8.44
N THR A 81 1.96 -13.81 -8.54
CA THR A 81 1.67 -15.22 -8.40
C THR A 81 2.46 -15.78 -7.22
N ILE A 82 1.77 -16.31 -6.22
CA ILE A 82 2.39 -16.95 -5.08
C ILE A 82 2.65 -18.40 -5.47
N GLU A 83 3.90 -18.77 -5.73
CA GLU A 83 4.28 -20.13 -6.09
C GLU A 83 4.33 -21.03 -4.86
N HIS A 84 4.91 -20.52 -3.77
CA HIS A 84 4.97 -21.21 -2.50
C HIS A 84 4.91 -20.22 -1.35
N ALA A 85 4.11 -20.51 -0.33
CA ALA A 85 4.09 -19.73 0.92
C ALA A 85 3.68 -20.67 2.06
N ALA A 86 4.59 -20.99 2.96
CA ALA A 86 4.32 -21.89 4.07
C ALA A 86 5.21 -21.63 5.28
N ALA A 87 4.64 -21.84 6.46
CA ALA A 87 5.42 -21.99 7.68
C ALA A 87 6.01 -23.40 7.74
N LEU A 88 7.31 -23.50 8.00
CA LEU A 88 8.00 -24.78 8.07
C LEU A 88 7.64 -25.54 9.36
N VAL A 89 7.42 -26.84 9.23
CA VAL A 89 6.96 -27.69 10.35
C VAL A 89 8.07 -27.93 11.35
N TYR A 90 9.31 -28.17 10.87
CA TYR A 90 10.44 -28.55 11.70
C TYR A 90 11.30 -27.40 12.19
N THR A 91 11.18 -26.24 11.57
CA THR A 91 11.90 -25.02 11.95
C THR A 91 10.92 -23.91 12.22
N ASN A 92 11.29 -22.97 13.12
CA ASN A 92 10.48 -21.77 13.34
C ASN A 92 10.76 -20.75 12.22
N ALA A 93 10.48 -21.14 10.96
CA ALA A 93 10.71 -20.28 9.82
C ALA A 93 9.50 -20.28 8.89
N PHE A 94 9.33 -19.18 8.18
CA PHE A 94 8.36 -19.03 7.10
C PHE A 94 9.11 -18.80 5.79
N ILE A 95 8.71 -19.49 4.74
CA ILE A 95 9.27 -19.31 3.40
C ILE A 95 8.17 -18.88 2.45
N ALA A 96 8.46 -17.84 1.66
CA ALA A 96 7.60 -17.41 0.57
C ALA A 96 8.41 -17.30 -0.73
N GLN A 97 7.85 -17.84 -1.80
CA GLN A 97 8.33 -17.69 -3.15
C GLN A 97 7.24 -16.99 -3.97
N VAL A 98 7.54 -15.78 -4.40
CA VAL A 98 6.57 -14.90 -5.06
C VAL A 98 7.12 -14.49 -6.41
N LYS A 99 6.39 -14.85 -7.46
CA LYS A 99 6.68 -14.44 -8.82
C LYS A 99 5.90 -13.17 -9.13
N ILE A 100 6.59 -12.12 -9.55
CA ILE A 100 6.02 -10.81 -9.88
C ILE A 100 6.35 -10.50 -11.33
N LYS A 101 5.32 -10.14 -12.10
CA LYS A 101 5.43 -9.66 -13.48
C LYS A 101 5.01 -8.21 -13.55
N ASN A 102 5.82 -7.40 -14.19
CA ASN A 102 5.51 -6.00 -14.43
C ASN A 102 4.60 -5.85 -15.68
N GLU A 103 3.31 -5.62 -15.46
CA GLU A 103 2.34 -5.31 -16.53
C GLU A 103 2.11 -3.80 -16.67
N GLY A 104 2.78 -3.00 -15.85
CA GLY A 104 2.68 -1.54 -15.86
C GLY A 104 3.40 -0.90 -17.06
N ARG A 105 3.31 0.42 -17.08
CA ARG A 105 3.95 1.25 -18.12
C ARG A 105 5.36 1.71 -17.74
N LEU A 106 5.69 1.69 -16.47
CA LEU A 106 6.98 2.14 -15.94
C LEU A 106 7.79 0.95 -15.45
N ASP A 107 9.11 1.12 -15.47
CA ASP A 107 10.03 0.16 -14.89
C ASP A 107 9.94 0.21 -13.36
N ILE A 108 9.88 -0.96 -12.75
CA ILE A 108 9.82 -1.14 -11.31
C ILE A 108 11.25 -1.16 -10.78
N LYS A 109 11.52 -0.35 -9.76
CA LYS A 109 12.83 -0.28 -9.09
C LYS A 109 12.84 -0.91 -7.71
N LYS A 110 11.67 -1.03 -7.10
CA LYS A 110 11.54 -1.47 -5.71
C LYS A 110 10.27 -2.29 -5.54
N CYS A 111 10.39 -3.45 -4.90
CA CYS A 111 9.24 -4.27 -4.51
C CYS A 111 9.22 -4.46 -3.00
N VAL A 112 8.07 -4.23 -2.39
CA VAL A 112 7.82 -4.44 -0.97
C VAL A 112 6.88 -5.62 -0.83
N LEU A 113 7.37 -6.70 -0.24
CA LEU A 113 6.56 -7.84 0.16
C LEU A 113 6.09 -7.65 1.60
N ARG A 114 4.82 -7.84 1.82
CA ARG A 114 4.17 -7.73 3.13
C ARG A 114 3.45 -9.02 3.45
N LEU A 115 3.79 -9.57 4.60
CA LEU A 115 3.13 -10.74 5.20
C LEU A 115 2.36 -10.27 6.45
N ASP A 116 1.06 -10.31 6.37
CA ASP A 116 0.16 -10.01 7.48
C ASP A 116 -0.30 -11.33 8.11
N VAL A 117 0.02 -11.52 9.38
CA VAL A 117 -0.42 -12.67 10.17
C VAL A 117 -1.74 -12.31 10.82
N LEU A 118 -2.75 -13.13 10.62
CA LEU A 118 -4.07 -12.92 11.18
C LEU A 118 -4.22 -13.75 12.47
N ASP A 119 -4.95 -13.21 13.44
CA ASP A 119 -5.34 -14.01 14.61
C ASP A 119 -6.39 -15.05 14.23
N PRO A 120 -6.35 -16.27 14.79
CA PRO A 120 -7.39 -17.26 14.54
C PRO A 120 -8.73 -16.74 15.06
N PHE A 121 -9.72 -16.69 14.18
CA PHE A 121 -11.03 -16.13 14.48
C PHE A 121 -11.84 -16.99 15.44
N HIS A 122 -12.44 -16.35 16.44
CA HIS A 122 -13.39 -16.98 17.32
C HIS A 122 -14.85 -16.58 17.01
N ASN A 123 -15.08 -15.45 16.31
CA ASN A 123 -16.41 -14.93 15.99
C ASN A 123 -16.46 -14.23 14.62
N LYS A 124 -17.65 -14.24 13.96
CA LYS A 124 -17.89 -13.54 12.67
C LYS A 124 -17.59 -12.04 12.70
N LEU A 125 -17.78 -11.37 13.84
CA LEU A 125 -17.42 -9.95 14.01
C LEU A 125 -15.90 -9.73 14.02
N GLN A 126 -15.15 -10.68 14.58
CA GLN A 126 -13.69 -10.65 14.52
C GLN A 126 -13.15 -10.88 13.11
N GLU A 127 -13.85 -11.68 12.30
CA GLU A 127 -13.51 -11.89 10.88
C GLU A 127 -13.62 -10.58 10.08
N ILE A 128 -14.64 -9.76 10.32
CA ILE A 128 -14.80 -8.45 9.67
C ILE A 128 -13.75 -7.45 10.17
N LEU A 129 -13.48 -7.44 11.46
CA LEU A 129 -12.48 -6.55 12.08
C LEU A 129 -11.04 -7.01 11.83
N SER A 130 -10.81 -8.29 11.55
CA SER A 130 -9.46 -8.83 11.27
C SER A 130 -8.83 -8.28 9.99
N HIS A 131 -9.63 -7.76 9.07
CA HIS A 131 -9.14 -6.99 7.93
C HIS A 131 -8.33 -5.75 8.36
N TRP A 132 -8.51 -5.29 9.60
CA TRP A 132 -7.88 -4.11 10.19
C TRP A 132 -6.94 -4.42 11.35
N LEU A 133 -7.09 -5.60 11.99
CA LEU A 133 -6.33 -6.02 13.15
C LEU A 133 -5.44 -7.22 12.80
N PHE A 134 -4.18 -6.94 12.49
CA PHE A 134 -3.17 -7.98 12.26
C PHE A 134 -2.44 -8.27 13.58
N ALA A 135 -2.22 -9.56 13.90
CA ALA A 135 -1.42 -9.96 15.04
C ALA A 135 0.03 -9.51 14.89
N LYS A 136 0.56 -9.64 13.65
CA LYS A 136 1.92 -9.25 13.30
C LYS A 136 2.02 -9.00 11.81
N THR A 137 2.76 -7.96 11.44
CA THR A 137 3.11 -7.67 10.04
C THR A 137 4.63 -7.78 9.87
N TYR A 138 5.04 -8.54 8.86
CA TYR A 138 6.42 -8.59 8.39
C TYR A 138 6.52 -7.89 7.05
N ILE A 139 7.56 -7.08 6.88
CA ILE A 139 7.78 -6.32 5.64
C ILE A 139 9.21 -6.56 5.20
N LYS A 140 9.39 -6.87 3.92
CA LYS A 140 10.72 -6.94 3.29
C LYS A 140 10.71 -6.19 1.98
N THR A 141 11.70 -5.35 1.83
CA THR A 141 11.93 -4.57 0.62
C THR A 141 13.01 -5.22 -0.20
N PHE A 142 12.75 -5.36 -1.49
CA PHE A 142 13.69 -5.84 -2.49
C PHE A 142 13.95 -4.73 -3.50
N ASN A 143 15.22 -4.45 -3.77
CA ASN A 143 15.59 -3.65 -4.92
C ASN A 143 15.55 -4.55 -6.14
N ALA A 144 14.71 -4.24 -7.10
CA ALA A 144 14.51 -5.02 -8.30
C ALA A 144 14.40 -4.08 -9.49
N SER A 145 15.13 -4.37 -10.56
CA SER A 145 14.95 -3.67 -11.82
C SER A 145 14.14 -4.58 -12.74
N LEU A 146 12.81 -4.38 -12.73
CA LEU A 146 11.90 -5.09 -13.62
C LEU A 146 11.42 -4.15 -14.73
N ALA A 147 11.94 -4.36 -15.91
CA ALA A 147 11.45 -3.68 -17.10
C ALA A 147 10.01 -4.11 -17.42
N ARG A 148 9.34 -3.37 -18.29
CA ARG A 148 8.00 -3.70 -18.74
C ARG A 148 7.92 -5.14 -19.29
N GLN A 149 6.90 -5.89 -18.88
CA GLN A 149 6.65 -7.30 -19.24
C GLN A 149 7.68 -8.30 -18.68
N GLN A 150 8.66 -7.84 -17.93
CA GLN A 150 9.62 -8.71 -17.27
C GLN A 150 9.01 -9.33 -16.01
N GLU A 151 9.43 -10.56 -15.72
CA GLU A 151 9.04 -11.28 -14.51
C GLU A 151 10.27 -11.61 -13.67
N HIS A 152 10.09 -11.64 -12.36
CA HIS A 152 11.13 -12.02 -11.41
C HIS A 152 10.53 -12.77 -10.22
N THR A 153 11.26 -13.78 -9.75
CA THR A 153 10.85 -14.56 -8.57
C THR A 153 11.64 -14.10 -7.36
N PHE A 154 10.91 -13.69 -6.33
CA PHE A 154 11.48 -13.26 -5.05
C PHE A 154 11.36 -14.39 -4.04
N ASN A 155 12.48 -14.73 -3.42
CA ASN A 155 12.53 -15.69 -2.32
C ASN A 155 12.67 -14.91 -1.00
N TRP A 156 11.76 -15.16 -0.08
CA TRP A 156 11.76 -14.56 1.24
C TRP A 156 11.68 -15.61 2.33
N SER A 157 12.65 -15.59 3.25
CA SER A 157 12.62 -16.38 4.48
C SER A 157 12.50 -15.45 5.68
N ILE A 158 11.72 -15.86 6.65
CA ILE A 158 11.57 -15.21 7.94
C ILE A 158 11.96 -16.24 8.99
N ASP A 159 13.07 -15.99 9.68
CA ASP A 159 13.52 -16.80 10.79
C ASP A 159 12.74 -16.44 12.07
N ASN A 160 12.66 -17.40 13.00
CA ASN A 160 11.92 -17.23 14.26
C ASN A 160 10.45 -16.83 14.06
N TYR A 161 9.76 -17.48 13.12
CA TYR A 161 8.35 -17.30 12.85
C TYR A 161 7.47 -18.18 13.74
N PRO A 162 6.83 -17.64 14.80
CA PRO A 162 6.09 -18.46 15.77
C PRO A 162 4.65 -18.80 15.34
N TYR A 163 4.13 -18.16 14.29
CA TYR A 163 2.71 -18.20 13.92
C TYR A 163 2.37 -19.33 12.93
N ARG A 164 2.76 -20.58 13.25
CA ARG A 164 2.63 -21.72 12.33
C ARG A 164 1.18 -22.07 11.96
N LYS A 165 0.25 -21.87 12.90
CA LYS A 165 -1.17 -22.22 12.74
C LYS A 165 -2.05 -21.04 12.38
N ASN A 166 -1.50 -19.84 12.34
CA ASN A 166 -2.26 -18.64 12.05
C ASN A 166 -2.47 -18.48 10.55
N PRO A 167 -3.66 -18.08 10.11
CA PRO A 167 -3.88 -17.67 8.73
C PRO A 167 -3.02 -16.45 8.42
N PHE A 168 -2.58 -16.34 7.18
CA PHE A 168 -1.76 -15.23 6.74
C PHE A 168 -2.22 -14.70 5.39
N LYS A 169 -1.92 -13.44 5.14
CA LYS A 169 -2.12 -12.77 3.85
C LYS A 169 -0.78 -12.25 3.36
N LEU A 170 -0.37 -12.68 2.17
CA LEU A 170 0.83 -12.18 1.50
C LEU A 170 0.42 -11.21 0.41
N SER A 171 1.02 -10.04 0.42
CA SER A 171 0.79 -8.99 -0.58
C SER A 171 2.12 -8.43 -1.07
N ALA A 172 2.13 -7.97 -2.31
CA ALA A 172 3.27 -7.32 -2.94
C ALA A 172 2.85 -5.94 -3.45
N ASN A 173 3.71 -4.96 -3.26
CA ASN A 173 3.57 -3.63 -3.84
C ASN A 173 4.91 -3.23 -4.45
N CYS A 174 4.91 -2.86 -5.74
CA CYS A 174 6.12 -2.55 -6.48
C CYS A 174 5.99 -1.17 -7.16
N TYR A 175 7.10 -0.41 -7.17
CA TYR A 175 7.16 0.93 -7.75
C TYR A 175 8.57 1.32 -8.19
#